data_8f5f2535d2779d46dde4a9e48783ad48
#
_entry.id   8f5f2535d2779d46dde4a9e48783ad48
#
_cell.length_a   1.000
_cell.length_b   1.000
_cell.length_c   1.000
_cell.angle_alpha   90.00
_cell.angle_beta   90.00
_cell.angle_gamma   90.00
#
_symmetry.space_group_name_H-M   'P 1'
#
loop_
_entity.id
_entity.type
_entity.pdbx_description
1 polymer ?
#
loop_
_entity_poly.entity_id
_entity_poly.type
_entity_poly.pdbx_seq_one_letter_code
_entity_poly.pdbx_strand_id
1 'polypeptide(L)'
;MITINYDINQPIWNVISFYAGAWYVTLEECKISSITVKNDMSLGIRVYRKSTQSSHMILGSFIDNCDITNDAYYFTNKDRAEEVYEKLVEQATRRNIDIEKRKETN
;
A
#
# COMPACT_ATOMS: atom_id res chain seq x y z
N MET A 1 22.51 -2.98 -17.86
CA MET A 1 22.13 -1.58 -17.54
C MET A 1 20.85 -1.60 -16.71
N ILE A 2 20.85 -0.91 -15.57
CA ILE A 2 19.68 -0.78 -14.72
C ILE A 2 18.88 0.44 -15.17
N THR A 3 17.58 0.24 -15.40
CA THR A 3 16.68 1.34 -15.73
C THR A 3 15.91 1.72 -14.45
N ILE A 4 16.01 2.99 -14.06
CA ILE A 4 15.28 3.52 -12.92
C ILE A 4 14.11 4.34 -13.48
N ASN A 5 12.89 3.85 -13.24
CA ASN A 5 11.65 4.46 -13.76
C ASN A 5 10.95 5.34 -12.71
N TYR A 6 11.63 5.67 -11.63
CA TYR A 6 11.06 6.45 -10.53
C TYR A 6 11.94 7.66 -10.25
N ASP A 7 11.32 8.75 -9.80
CA ASP A 7 12.02 9.99 -9.46
C ASP A 7 11.90 10.28 -7.95
N ILE A 8 12.91 10.96 -7.42
CA ILE A 8 12.85 11.50 -6.06
C ILE A 8 11.73 12.54 -5.99
N ASN A 9 10.96 12.51 -4.92
CA ASN A 9 9.77 13.33 -4.67
C ASN A 9 8.57 12.97 -5.55
N GLN A 10 8.67 11.93 -6.37
CA GLN A 10 7.52 11.41 -7.11
C GLN A 10 6.42 10.97 -6.15
N PRO A 11 5.15 11.33 -6.42
CA PRO A 11 4.05 10.83 -5.60
C PRO A 11 3.86 9.33 -5.80
N ILE A 12 3.53 8.65 -4.71
CA ILE A 12 3.20 7.24 -4.70
C ILE A 12 2.04 7.05 -3.71
N TRP A 13 1.02 6.29 -4.12
CA TRP A 13 -0.17 6.09 -3.30
C TRP A 13 -0.10 4.74 -2.62
N ASN A 14 -0.23 4.76 -1.29
CA ASN A 14 -0.19 3.57 -0.46
C ASN A 14 -1.61 3.21 -0.01
N VAL A 15 -2.02 1.99 -0.30
CA VAL A 15 -3.30 1.43 0.14
C VAL A 15 -3.00 0.30 1.11
N ILE A 16 -3.54 0.39 2.32
CA ILE A 16 -3.33 -0.61 3.36
C ILE A 16 -4.67 -1.12 3.86
N SER A 17 -4.79 -2.44 3.99
CA SER A 17 -5.91 -3.10 4.64
C SER A 17 -5.39 -3.77 5.91
N PHE A 18 -6.04 -3.50 7.06
CA PHE A 18 -5.59 -4.05 8.34
C PHE A 18 -6.76 -4.31 9.28
N TYR A 19 -6.53 -5.17 10.26
CA TYR A 19 -7.49 -5.51 11.31
C TYR A 19 -7.06 -4.91 12.65
N ALA A 20 -7.98 -4.16 13.28
CA ALA A 20 -7.77 -3.57 14.61
C ALA A 20 -9.14 -3.50 15.31
N GLY A 21 -9.67 -4.66 15.73
CA GLY A 21 -11.03 -4.78 16.26
C GLY A 21 -12.10 -4.81 15.18
N ALA A 22 -11.79 -4.28 14.00
CA ALA A 22 -12.58 -4.36 12.79
C ALA A 22 -11.61 -4.21 11.61
N TRP A 23 -12.07 -4.44 10.39
CA TRP A 23 -11.27 -4.23 9.19
C TRP A 23 -11.32 -2.78 8.76
N TYR A 24 -10.14 -2.21 8.51
CA TYR A 24 -9.96 -0.85 8.04
C TYR A 24 -9.14 -0.84 6.77
N VAL A 25 -9.41 0.14 5.92
CA VAL A 25 -8.62 0.37 4.70
C VAL A 25 -8.27 1.85 4.65
N THR A 26 -7.00 2.15 4.36
CA THR A 26 -6.52 3.53 4.21
C THR A 26 -5.89 3.72 2.86
N LEU A 27 -6.04 4.94 2.31
CA LEU A 27 -5.37 5.39 1.09
C LEU A 27 -4.65 6.68 1.43
N GLU A 28 -3.35 6.73 1.20
CA GLU A 28 -2.52 7.88 1.53
C GLU A 28 -1.56 8.19 0.39
N GLU A 29 -1.44 9.48 0.06
CA GLU A 29 -0.40 9.95 -0.84
C GLU A 29 0.91 10.05 -0.08
N CYS A 30 1.92 9.36 -0.58
CA CYS A 30 3.29 9.38 -0.06
C CYS A 30 4.21 9.91 -1.15
N LYS A 31 5.50 9.99 -0.87
CA LYS A 31 6.49 10.36 -1.88
C LYS A 31 7.72 9.49 -1.77
N ILE A 32 8.41 9.32 -2.89
CA ILE A 32 9.68 8.62 -2.92
C ILE A 32 10.74 9.58 -2.38
N SER A 33 11.43 9.20 -1.30
CA SER A 33 12.45 10.03 -0.68
C SER A 33 13.87 9.64 -1.11
N SER A 34 14.10 8.37 -1.42
CA SER A 34 15.39 7.91 -1.94
C SER A 34 15.24 6.62 -2.73
N ILE A 35 16.20 6.38 -3.62
CA ILE A 35 16.26 5.18 -4.44
C ILE A 35 17.67 4.61 -4.30
N THR A 36 17.76 3.33 -3.96
CA THR A 36 19.03 2.63 -3.77
C THR A 36 19.08 1.42 -4.69
N VAL A 37 20.19 1.24 -5.41
CA VAL A 37 20.45 0.02 -6.16
C VAL A 37 21.20 -0.95 -5.25
N LYS A 38 20.62 -2.11 -5.03
CA LYS A 38 21.20 -3.15 -4.17
C LYS A 38 22.23 -3.99 -4.91
N ASN A 39 23.02 -4.77 -4.18
CA ASN A 39 24.06 -5.63 -4.74
C ASN A 39 23.51 -6.67 -5.74
N ASP A 40 22.25 -7.11 -5.54
CA ASP A 40 21.58 -8.06 -6.45
C ASP A 40 20.88 -7.36 -7.62
N MET A 41 21.16 -6.08 -7.85
CA MET A 41 20.59 -5.25 -8.90
C MET A 41 19.12 -4.90 -8.71
N SER A 42 18.51 -5.27 -7.58
CA SER A 42 17.15 -4.83 -7.24
C SER A 42 17.15 -3.38 -6.74
N LEU A 43 15.99 -2.73 -6.81
CA LEU A 43 15.81 -1.37 -6.32
C LEU A 43 15.23 -1.39 -4.91
N GLY A 44 15.84 -0.63 -4.00
CA GLY A 44 15.25 -0.27 -2.72
C GLY A 44 14.65 1.12 -2.84
N ILE A 45 13.37 1.25 -2.57
CA ILE A 45 12.64 2.51 -2.65
C ILE A 45 12.26 2.93 -1.24
N ARG A 46 12.74 4.09 -0.81
CA ARG A 46 12.32 4.65 0.47
C ARG A 46 11.11 5.54 0.26
N VAL A 47 10.03 5.20 0.93
CA VAL A 47 8.75 5.91 0.83
C VAL A 47 8.54 6.71 2.10
N TYR A 48 8.32 8.02 1.96
CA TYR A 48 8.01 8.92 3.06
C TYR A 48 6.52 9.09 3.20
N ARG A 49 6.01 8.85 4.41
CA ARG A 49 4.60 8.98 4.77
C ARG A 49 4.41 10.25 5.60
N LYS A 50 3.65 11.19 5.07
CA LYS A 50 3.45 12.50 5.70
C LYS A 50 2.66 12.40 7.01
N SER A 51 1.65 11.52 7.06
CA SER A 51 0.77 11.39 8.23
C SER A 51 1.53 10.99 9.50
N THR A 52 2.52 10.11 9.36
CA THR A 52 3.33 9.61 10.49
C THR A 52 4.70 10.29 10.57
N GLN A 53 5.03 11.13 9.58
CA GLN A 53 6.36 11.74 9.44
C GLN A 53 7.48 10.70 9.49
N SER A 54 7.24 9.54 8.91
CA SER A 54 8.16 8.42 8.92
C SER A 54 8.40 7.91 7.50
N SER A 55 9.49 7.19 7.32
CA SER A 55 9.79 6.55 6.05
C SER A 55 10.10 5.08 6.27
N HIS A 56 9.85 4.29 5.24
CA HIS A 56 10.16 2.88 5.24
C HIS A 56 10.66 2.48 3.84
N MET A 57 11.38 1.37 3.78
CA MET A 57 11.93 0.90 2.51
C MET A 57 11.09 -0.26 1.99
N ILE A 58 10.81 -0.22 0.69
CA ILE A 58 10.16 -1.31 -0.03
C ILE A 58 11.03 -1.72 -1.21
N LEU A 59 10.80 -2.91 -1.73
CA LEU A 59 11.42 -3.31 -3.00
C LEU A 59 10.66 -2.65 -4.16
N GLY A 60 11.40 -2.23 -5.18
CA GLY A 60 10.79 -1.64 -6.37
C GLY A 60 9.76 -2.55 -7.04
N SER A 61 9.93 -3.87 -6.90
CA SER A 61 8.98 -4.86 -7.43
C SER A 61 7.62 -4.84 -6.76
N PHE A 62 7.47 -4.20 -5.60
CA PHE A 62 6.18 -4.06 -4.93
C PHE A 62 5.34 -2.93 -5.51
N ILE A 63 5.97 -2.00 -6.25
CA ILE A 63 5.26 -0.87 -6.83
C ILE A 63 4.45 -1.35 -8.05
N ASP A 64 3.20 -0.90 -8.14
CA ASP A 64 2.24 -1.27 -9.19
C ASP A 64 1.99 -2.79 -9.27
N ASN A 65 2.27 -3.51 -8.20
CA ASN A 65 2.03 -4.94 -8.10
C ASN A 65 0.74 -5.18 -7.30
N CYS A 66 -0.22 -5.83 -7.96
CA CYS A 66 -1.52 -6.15 -7.37
C CYS A 66 -1.57 -7.58 -6.81
N ASP A 67 -0.43 -8.23 -6.63
CA ASP A 67 -0.40 -9.56 -6.04
C ASP A 67 -0.81 -9.48 -4.57
N ILE A 68 -1.91 -10.13 -4.25
CA ILE A 68 -2.72 -9.91 -3.04
C ILE A 68 -2.19 -10.70 -1.83
N THR A 69 -0.95 -11.14 -1.85
CA THR A 69 -0.37 -11.83 -0.69
C THR A 69 0.04 -10.87 0.43
N ASN A 70 0.05 -9.56 0.15
CA ASN A 70 0.39 -8.51 1.12
C ASN A 70 -0.81 -7.59 1.32
N ASP A 71 -1.01 -7.14 2.56
CA ASP A 71 -2.09 -6.21 2.90
C ASP A 71 -1.74 -4.75 2.59
N ALA A 72 -0.60 -4.50 1.96
CA ALA A 72 -0.13 -3.17 1.60
C ALA A 72 0.21 -3.11 0.11
N TYR A 73 -0.29 -2.06 -0.55
CA TYR A 73 -0.11 -1.83 -1.98
C TYR A 73 0.48 -0.45 -2.21
N TYR A 74 1.28 -0.32 -3.27
CA TYR A 74 1.92 0.93 -3.67
C TYR A 74 1.68 1.15 -5.16
N PHE A 75 1.13 2.32 -5.51
CA PHE A 75 0.80 2.63 -6.91
C PHE A 75 1.37 3.97 -7.31
N THR A 76 1.89 4.05 -8.53
CA THR A 76 2.32 5.30 -9.15
C THR A 76 1.14 6.05 -9.77
N ASN A 77 0.02 5.36 -9.99
CA ASN A 77 -1.20 5.90 -10.60
C ASN A 77 -2.29 6.05 -9.54
N LYS A 78 -2.77 7.28 -9.34
CA LYS A 78 -3.80 7.59 -8.34
C LYS A 78 -5.11 6.86 -8.63
N ASP A 79 -5.55 6.83 -9.89
CA ASP A 79 -6.82 6.19 -10.26
C ASP A 79 -6.79 4.69 -9.96
N ARG A 80 -5.65 4.05 -10.20
CA ARG A 80 -5.45 2.63 -9.87
C ARG A 80 -5.52 2.40 -8.36
N ALA A 81 -4.89 3.28 -7.59
CA ALA A 81 -4.92 3.21 -6.13
C ALA A 81 -6.34 3.35 -5.59
N GLU A 82 -7.12 4.30 -6.13
CA GLU A 82 -8.51 4.51 -5.74
C GLU A 82 -9.38 3.29 -6.07
N GLU A 83 -9.17 2.69 -7.24
CA GLU A 83 -9.89 1.49 -7.66
C GLU A 83 -9.65 0.33 -6.69
N VAL A 84 -8.39 0.09 -6.32
CA VAL A 84 -8.04 -0.98 -5.36
C VAL A 84 -8.57 -0.63 -3.96
N TYR A 85 -8.48 0.63 -3.56
CA TYR A 85 -9.03 1.10 -2.29
C TYR A 85 -10.52 0.78 -2.17
N GLU A 86 -11.30 1.10 -3.19
CA GLU A 86 -12.74 0.84 -3.20
C GLU A 86 -13.06 -0.64 -3.07
N LYS A 87 -12.32 -1.49 -3.78
CA LYS A 87 -12.49 -2.95 -3.67
C LYS A 87 -12.19 -3.48 -2.29
N LEU A 88 -11.13 -2.97 -1.66
CA LEU A 88 -10.75 -3.37 -0.31
C LEU A 88 -11.74 -2.86 0.73
N VAL A 89 -12.29 -1.66 0.55
CA VAL A 89 -13.36 -1.13 1.42
C VAL A 89 -14.59 -2.02 1.36
N GLU A 90 -14.99 -2.46 0.16
CA GLU A 90 -16.11 -3.39 -0.01
C GLU A 90 -15.87 -4.70 0.73
N GLN A 91 -14.67 -5.28 0.58
CA GLN A 91 -14.31 -6.51 1.30
C GLN A 91 -14.29 -6.31 2.81
N ALA A 92 -13.74 -5.19 3.28
CA ALA A 92 -13.69 -4.86 4.71
C ALA A 92 -15.10 -4.72 5.28
N THR A 93 -16.00 -4.07 4.55
CA THR A 93 -17.39 -3.91 4.96
C THR A 93 -18.08 -5.28 5.12
N ARG A 94 -17.89 -6.18 4.16
CA ARG A 94 -18.46 -7.54 4.24
C ARG A 94 -17.88 -8.31 5.42
N ARG A 95 -16.58 -8.25 5.64
CA ARG A 95 -15.93 -8.92 6.78
C ARG A 95 -16.41 -8.38 8.12
N ASN A 96 -16.61 -7.07 8.23
CA ASN A 96 -17.14 -6.45 9.45
C ASN A 96 -18.57 -6.86 9.73
N ILE A 97 -19.42 -6.97 8.71
CA ILE A 97 -20.80 -7.48 8.84
C ILE A 97 -20.78 -8.92 9.36
N ASP A 98 -19.91 -9.77 8.82
CA ASP A 98 -19.79 -11.16 9.25
C ASP A 98 -19.33 -11.27 10.70
N ILE A 99 -18.41 -10.43 11.14
CA ILE A 99 -17.93 -10.38 12.53
C ILE A 99 -19.09 -10.01 13.45
N GLU A 100 -19.87 -8.98 13.12
CA GLU A 100 -21.01 -8.56 13.93
C GLU A 100 -22.08 -9.66 14.01
N LYS A 101 -22.38 -10.36 12.92
CA LYS A 101 -23.30 -11.49 12.92
C LYS A 101 -22.83 -12.61 13.84
N ARG A 102 -21.54 -12.92 13.86
CA ARG A 102 -20.97 -13.94 14.76
C ARG A 102 -21.10 -13.54 16.23
N LYS A 103 -20.95 -12.26 16.54
CA LYS A 103 -21.14 -11.75 17.91
C LYS A 103 -22.60 -11.88 18.35
N GLU A 104 -23.55 -11.65 17.44
CA GLU A 104 -24.98 -11.77 17.73
C GLU A 104 -25.44 -13.20 17.98
N THR A 105 -24.72 -14.19 17.44
CA THR A 105 -25.07 -15.61 17.58
C THR A 105 -24.46 -16.28 18.80
N ASN A 106 -23.62 -15.58 19.53
CA ASN A 106 -23.00 -16.10 20.75
C ASN A 106 -23.79 -15.64 21.99
#